data_362b0669a9eeb7f9bd04ef56cfeda2e4
#
_entry.id   362b0669a9eeb7f9bd04ef56cfeda2e4
#
_cell.length_a   1.000
_cell.length_b   1.000
_cell.length_c   1.000
_cell.angle_alpha   90.00
_cell.angle_beta   90.00
_cell.angle_gamma   90.00
#
_symmetry.space_group_name_H-M   'P 1'
#
loop_
_entity.id
_entity.type
_entity.pdbx_description
1 polymer ?
#
loop_
_entity_poly.entity_id
_entity_poly.type
_entity_poly.pdbx_seq_one_letter_code
_entity_poly.pdbx_strand_id
1 'polypeptide(L)'
;EYTAQVDGIGTLRILEAVRLLGLTQKTRIYQASTSELYGLVQAVPQSETTPFYPRSPYAVAKLYGYWITINYREAYGMYACNGILFNHESPLRGETFVTRKITRGVARIALGLQDKLYMGNLDALRDWGHAKDYVEAMWLILQQEQPEDFVIASGVTTPVREFIRMAFAELGITVAFSGTGVGEVAHVVS
;
A
#
# COMPACT_ATOMS: atom_id res chain seq x y z
N GLU A 1 -4.90 19.22 5.40
CA GLU A 1 -4.96 19.39 6.86
C GLU A 1 -5.38 18.10 7.56
N TYR A 2 -6.54 17.51 7.25
CA TYR A 2 -7.03 16.26 7.86
C TYR A 2 -6.00 15.12 7.77
N THR A 3 -5.46 14.86 6.58
CA THR A 3 -4.43 13.82 6.34
C THR A 3 -3.19 14.03 7.22
N ALA A 4 -2.70 15.26 7.35
CA ALA A 4 -1.56 15.56 8.21
C ALA A 4 -1.87 15.30 9.70
N GLN A 5 -3.08 15.64 10.15
CA GLN A 5 -3.51 15.41 11.53
C GLN A 5 -3.66 13.93 11.88
N VAL A 6 -4.20 13.13 10.94
CA VAL A 6 -4.46 11.69 11.15
C VAL A 6 -3.20 10.86 10.91
N ASP A 7 -2.61 10.97 9.73
CA ASP A 7 -1.53 10.08 9.28
C ASP A 7 -0.13 10.49 9.79
N GLY A 8 0.05 11.78 10.12
CA GLY A 8 1.29 12.29 10.67
C GLY A 8 1.21 12.50 12.20
N ILE A 9 0.49 13.52 12.62
CA ILE A 9 0.42 13.90 14.04
C ILE A 9 -0.25 12.82 14.91
N GLY A 10 -1.18 12.04 14.33
CA GLY A 10 -1.79 10.89 15.02
C GLY A 10 -0.75 9.89 15.53
N THR A 11 0.26 9.58 14.72
CA THR A 11 1.38 8.71 15.13
C THR A 11 2.13 9.29 16.34
N LEU A 12 2.50 10.58 16.29
CA LEU A 12 3.14 11.26 17.42
C LEU A 12 2.30 11.15 18.69
N ARG A 13 1.00 11.40 18.62
CA ARG A 13 0.09 11.34 19.77
C ARG A 13 0.07 9.97 20.45
N ILE A 14 0.10 8.90 19.67
CA ILE A 14 0.16 7.53 20.21
C ILE A 14 1.51 7.28 20.90
N LEU A 15 2.62 7.62 20.26
CA LEU A 15 3.96 7.47 20.81
C LEU A 15 4.09 8.25 22.12
N GLU A 16 3.63 9.51 22.14
CA GLU A 16 3.67 10.37 23.31
C GLU A 16 2.77 9.85 24.44
N ALA A 17 1.59 9.31 24.12
CA ALA A 17 0.72 8.69 25.12
C ALA A 17 1.41 7.49 25.79
N VAL A 18 2.08 6.63 25.03
CA VAL A 18 2.85 5.49 25.57
C VAL A 18 3.98 5.99 26.48
N ARG A 19 4.68 7.05 26.07
CA ARG A 19 5.75 7.65 26.85
C ARG A 19 5.24 8.24 28.17
N LEU A 20 4.21 9.07 28.12
CA LEU A 20 3.62 9.75 29.29
C LEU A 20 3.03 8.76 30.30
N LEU A 21 2.50 7.64 29.85
CA LEU A 21 1.96 6.59 30.71
C LEU A 21 3.04 5.66 31.29
N GLY A 22 4.33 5.88 31.01
CA GLY A 22 5.42 5.03 31.46
C GLY A 22 5.40 3.62 30.86
N LEU A 23 4.84 3.44 29.68
CA LEU A 23 4.67 2.14 29.02
C LEU A 23 5.78 1.81 28.02
N THR A 24 6.83 2.61 27.93
CA THR A 24 7.91 2.49 26.93
C THR A 24 8.56 1.10 26.91
N GLN A 25 8.71 0.47 28.06
CA GLN A 25 9.34 -0.86 28.20
C GLN A 25 8.36 -2.04 28.08
N LYS A 26 7.05 -1.75 28.00
CA LYS A 26 6.00 -2.77 27.98
C LYS A 26 5.28 -2.87 26.63
N THR A 27 5.30 -1.77 25.86
CA THR A 27 4.51 -1.65 24.64
C THR A 27 5.40 -1.80 23.42
N ARG A 28 5.05 -2.73 22.54
CA ARG A 28 5.63 -2.85 21.21
C ARG A 28 4.71 -2.16 20.21
N ILE A 29 5.27 -1.25 19.42
CA ILE A 29 4.51 -0.39 18.51
C ILE A 29 4.89 -0.75 17.08
N TYR A 30 3.87 -1.03 16.27
CA TYR A 30 3.99 -1.15 14.83
C TYR A 30 3.35 0.06 14.16
N GLN A 31 4.14 0.82 13.41
CA GLN A 31 3.66 1.90 12.54
C GLN A 31 3.45 1.37 11.13
N ALA A 32 2.21 1.38 10.67
CA ALA A 32 1.91 1.10 9.27
C ALA A 32 2.43 2.24 8.40
N SER A 33 3.57 2.02 7.77
CA SER A 33 4.14 2.91 6.78
C SER A 33 3.70 2.49 5.38
N THR A 34 4.27 3.02 4.32
CA THR A 34 3.77 2.82 2.96
C THR A 34 4.88 2.89 1.92
N SER A 35 4.80 2.11 0.86
CA SER A 35 5.66 2.23 -0.32
C SER A 35 5.54 3.58 -1.03
N GLU A 36 4.48 4.35 -0.76
CA GLU A 36 4.30 5.71 -1.27
C GLU A 36 5.38 6.69 -0.76
N LEU A 37 6.11 6.34 0.31
CA LEU A 37 7.28 7.10 0.75
C LEU A 37 8.35 7.19 -0.34
N TYR A 38 8.53 6.12 -1.12
CA TYR A 38 9.50 6.11 -2.22
C TYR A 38 9.13 7.09 -3.33
N GLY A 39 7.85 7.26 -3.63
CA GLY A 39 7.29 8.26 -4.55
C GLY A 39 7.99 8.30 -5.91
N LEU A 40 8.83 9.32 -6.16
CA LEU A 40 9.75 9.33 -7.29
C LEU A 40 10.93 8.42 -6.95
N VAL A 41 10.82 7.17 -7.36
CA VAL A 41 11.72 6.07 -6.99
C VAL A 41 13.19 6.39 -7.30
N GLN A 42 14.06 6.28 -6.30
CA GLN A 42 15.49 6.60 -6.41
C GLN A 42 16.36 5.36 -6.66
N ALA A 43 15.84 4.16 -6.42
CA ALA A 43 16.51 2.89 -6.70
C ALA A 43 15.49 1.78 -6.98
N VAL A 44 15.89 0.78 -7.79
CA VAL A 44 15.10 -0.43 -8.10
C VAL A 44 16.00 -1.65 -7.95
N PRO A 45 15.64 -2.66 -7.15
CA PRO A 45 14.48 -2.67 -6.23
C PRO A 45 14.63 -1.67 -5.08
N GLN A 46 13.53 -1.30 -4.43
CA GLN A 46 13.54 -0.49 -3.22
C GLN A 46 13.89 -1.37 -2.01
N SER A 47 14.53 -0.75 -1.02
CA SER A 47 14.91 -1.36 0.25
C SER A 47 14.68 -0.35 1.39
N GLU A 48 14.92 -0.77 2.62
CA GLU A 48 14.82 0.07 3.82
C GLU A 48 15.77 1.27 3.78
N THR A 49 16.86 1.19 3.00
CA THR A 49 17.86 2.25 2.85
C THR A 49 17.66 3.12 1.61
N THR A 50 16.67 2.79 0.76
CA THR A 50 16.36 3.61 -0.43
C THR A 50 15.82 4.97 0.00
N PRO A 51 16.38 6.08 -0.50
CA PRO A 51 15.91 7.42 -0.16
C PRO A 51 14.44 7.62 -0.53
N PHE A 52 13.70 8.26 0.37
CA PHE A 52 12.30 8.61 0.14
C PHE A 52 12.17 9.90 -0.67
N TYR A 53 11.20 9.93 -1.57
CA TYR A 53 10.84 11.10 -2.36
C TYR A 53 9.32 11.18 -2.54
N PRO A 54 8.54 11.50 -1.48
CA PRO A 54 7.08 11.45 -1.51
C PRO A 54 6.50 12.41 -2.56
N ARG A 55 5.39 11.99 -3.20
CA ARG A 55 4.74 12.72 -4.30
C ARG A 55 3.27 13.05 -4.02
N SER A 56 2.81 12.86 -2.79
CA SER A 56 1.45 13.20 -2.40
C SER A 56 1.40 13.74 -0.97
N PRO A 57 0.38 14.55 -0.60
CA PRO A 57 0.18 14.97 0.79
C PRO A 57 0.06 13.81 1.76
N TYR A 58 -0.53 12.70 1.34
CA TYR A 58 -0.58 11.45 2.11
C TYR A 58 0.82 10.90 2.38
N ALA A 59 1.63 10.73 1.35
CA ALA A 59 2.98 10.22 1.49
C ALA A 59 3.85 11.13 2.39
N VAL A 60 3.71 12.46 2.30
CA VAL A 60 4.41 13.41 3.18
C VAL A 60 3.97 13.24 4.63
N ALA A 61 2.69 13.06 4.90
CA ALA A 61 2.18 12.83 6.25
C ALA A 61 2.68 11.49 6.82
N LYS A 62 2.67 10.43 6.00
CA LYS A 62 3.23 9.13 6.37
C LYS A 62 4.74 9.17 6.58
N LEU A 63 5.47 10.02 5.84
CA LEU A 63 6.90 10.25 6.05
C LEU A 63 7.19 10.85 7.43
N TYR A 64 6.36 11.80 7.86
CA TYR A 64 6.43 12.30 9.24
C TYR A 64 6.22 11.17 10.25
N GLY A 65 5.17 10.35 10.05
CA GLY A 65 4.88 9.19 10.91
C GLY A 65 6.05 8.20 10.98
N TYR A 66 6.69 7.92 9.84
CA TYR A 66 7.87 7.08 9.75
C TYR A 66 9.04 7.61 10.59
N TRP A 67 9.43 8.86 10.37
CA TRP A 67 10.58 9.44 11.07
C TRP A 67 10.33 9.71 12.55
N ILE A 68 9.12 10.08 12.94
CA ILE A 68 8.81 10.27 14.36
C ILE A 68 8.82 8.92 15.12
N THR A 69 8.49 7.81 14.47
CA THR A 69 8.61 6.46 15.03
C THR A 69 10.07 6.11 15.31
N ILE A 70 10.97 6.37 14.35
CA ILE A 70 12.42 6.18 14.52
C ILE A 70 12.94 7.08 15.64
N ASN A 71 12.57 8.36 15.63
CA ASN A 71 13.00 9.31 16.65
C ASN A 71 12.64 8.84 18.06
N TYR A 72 11.40 8.36 18.28
CA TYR A 72 10.99 7.87 19.60
C TYR A 72 11.66 6.55 19.98
N ARG A 73 11.95 5.67 19.00
CA ARG A 73 12.75 4.46 19.22
C ARG A 73 14.15 4.83 19.74
N GLU A 74 14.83 5.76 19.09
CA GLU A 74 16.20 6.14 19.41
C GLU A 74 16.29 7.01 20.69
N ALA A 75 15.41 7.97 20.84
CA ALA A 75 15.46 8.93 21.94
C ALA A 75 14.97 8.37 23.27
N TYR A 76 13.99 7.45 23.25
CA TYR A 76 13.32 6.95 24.46
C TYR A 76 13.45 5.43 24.65
N GLY A 77 14.21 4.73 23.80
CA GLY A 77 14.37 3.29 23.87
C GLY A 77 13.06 2.52 23.69
N MET A 78 12.12 3.08 22.93
CA MET A 78 10.85 2.41 22.64
C MET A 78 11.03 1.27 21.66
N TYR A 79 10.33 0.16 21.87
CA TYR A 79 10.18 -0.85 20.83
C TYR A 79 9.15 -0.34 19.81
N ALA A 80 9.61 0.36 18.79
CA ALA A 80 8.78 0.95 17.75
C ALA A 80 9.38 0.66 16.37
N CYS A 81 8.59 0.02 15.50
CA CYS A 81 8.98 -0.45 14.17
C CYS A 81 8.12 0.19 13.09
N ASN A 82 8.67 0.39 11.91
CA ASN A 82 7.90 0.71 10.70
C ASN A 82 7.83 -0.51 9.78
N GLY A 83 6.65 -0.81 9.25
CA GLY A 83 6.50 -1.68 8.09
C GLY A 83 6.23 -0.84 6.84
N ILE A 84 7.15 -0.83 5.89
CA ILE A 84 6.99 -0.13 4.60
C ILE A 84 6.19 -1.04 3.68
N LEU A 85 4.87 -0.93 3.75
CA LEU A 85 3.95 -1.83 3.07
C LEU A 85 3.76 -1.45 1.61
N PHE A 86 3.95 -2.42 0.73
CA PHE A 86 3.45 -2.35 -0.64
C PHE A 86 1.95 -2.67 -0.69
N ASN A 87 1.34 -2.71 -1.87
CA ASN A 87 -0.10 -2.87 -1.98
C ASN A 87 -0.54 -4.26 -1.49
N HIS A 88 -1.49 -4.30 -0.59
CA HIS A 88 -2.02 -5.56 -0.04
C HIS A 88 -3.53 -5.58 -0.14
N GLU A 89 -4.05 -6.68 -0.67
CA GLU A 89 -5.39 -6.79 -1.19
C GLU A 89 -6.15 -7.95 -0.53
N SER A 90 -7.46 -7.83 -0.50
CA SER A 90 -8.36 -8.88 -0.05
C SER A 90 -9.77 -8.65 -0.60
N PRO A 91 -10.70 -9.60 -0.43
CA PRO A 91 -12.12 -9.38 -0.75
C PRO A 91 -12.76 -8.20 0.01
N LEU A 92 -12.12 -7.75 1.11
CA LEU A 92 -12.58 -6.61 1.92
C LEU A 92 -11.93 -5.28 1.51
N ARG A 93 -11.11 -5.26 0.46
CA ARG A 93 -10.48 -4.02 -0.02
C ARG A 93 -11.54 -2.97 -0.35
N GLY A 94 -11.27 -1.71 0.02
CA GLY A 94 -12.17 -0.59 -0.26
C GLY A 94 -12.47 -0.45 -1.76
N GLU A 95 -13.72 -0.16 -2.12
CA GLU A 95 -14.24 -0.22 -3.48
C GLU A 95 -13.61 0.79 -4.45
N THR A 96 -13.02 1.86 -3.94
CA THR A 96 -12.36 2.91 -4.73
C THR A 96 -10.92 2.55 -5.12
N PHE A 97 -10.32 1.54 -4.46
CA PHE A 97 -8.98 1.07 -4.80
C PHE A 97 -8.99 0.27 -6.10
N VAL A 98 -7.88 0.38 -6.84
CA VAL A 98 -7.79 -0.10 -8.23
C VAL A 98 -8.18 -1.56 -8.40
N THR A 99 -7.71 -2.46 -7.56
CA THR A 99 -8.00 -3.89 -7.63
C THR A 99 -9.49 -4.17 -7.41
N ARG A 100 -10.06 -3.61 -6.35
CA ARG A 100 -11.48 -3.79 -6.03
C ARG A 100 -12.39 -3.10 -7.05
N LYS A 101 -11.99 -1.92 -7.55
CA LYS A 101 -12.68 -1.24 -8.64
C LYS A 101 -12.74 -2.11 -9.90
N ILE A 102 -11.63 -2.75 -10.27
CA ILE A 102 -11.56 -3.66 -11.42
C ILE A 102 -12.46 -4.89 -11.20
N THR A 103 -12.26 -5.64 -10.12
CA THR A 103 -13.01 -6.89 -9.89
C THR A 103 -14.51 -6.65 -9.82
N ARG A 104 -14.96 -5.57 -9.16
CA ARG A 104 -16.38 -5.19 -9.16
C ARG A 104 -16.89 -4.77 -10.54
N GLY A 105 -16.12 -3.96 -11.26
CA GLY A 105 -16.48 -3.52 -12.61
C GLY A 105 -16.62 -4.71 -13.56
N VAL A 106 -15.66 -5.62 -13.53
CA VAL A 106 -15.67 -6.87 -14.34
C VAL A 106 -16.89 -7.72 -14.02
N ALA A 107 -17.17 -7.97 -12.74
CA ALA A 107 -18.33 -8.73 -12.33
C ALA A 107 -19.65 -8.08 -12.79
N ARG A 108 -19.76 -6.75 -12.66
CA ARG A 108 -20.95 -6.00 -13.10
C ARG A 108 -21.12 -6.01 -14.62
N ILE A 109 -20.03 -5.94 -15.38
CA ILE A 109 -20.05 -6.07 -16.85
C ILE A 109 -20.55 -7.47 -17.25
N ALA A 110 -20.01 -8.50 -16.65
CA ALA A 110 -20.42 -9.90 -16.93
C ALA A 110 -21.90 -10.16 -16.61
N LEU A 111 -22.45 -9.48 -15.60
CA LEU A 111 -23.86 -9.56 -15.22
C LEU A 111 -24.79 -8.60 -16.02
N GLY A 112 -24.26 -7.85 -16.98
CA GLY A 112 -25.04 -6.88 -17.75
C GLY A 112 -25.52 -5.66 -16.92
N LEU A 113 -24.90 -5.40 -15.78
CA LEU A 113 -25.25 -4.28 -14.88
C LEU A 113 -24.43 -3.03 -15.15
N GLN A 114 -23.45 -3.12 -16.03
CA GLN A 114 -22.53 -2.03 -16.39
C GLN A 114 -21.92 -2.30 -17.77
N ASP A 115 -21.84 -1.28 -18.61
CA ASP A 115 -21.31 -1.43 -19.97
C ASP A 115 -19.81 -1.12 -20.07
N LYS A 116 -19.29 -0.27 -19.18
CA LYS A 116 -17.91 0.26 -19.26
C LYS A 116 -17.27 0.41 -17.89
N LEU A 117 -15.95 0.20 -17.86
CA LEU A 117 -15.10 0.50 -16.71
C LEU A 117 -14.05 1.55 -17.13
N TYR A 118 -14.08 2.71 -16.48
CA TYR A 118 -13.12 3.77 -16.74
C TYR A 118 -11.90 3.62 -15.82
N MET A 119 -10.72 3.58 -16.43
CA MET A 119 -9.46 3.42 -15.74
C MET A 119 -8.51 4.57 -16.08
N GLY A 120 -7.51 4.78 -15.22
CA GLY A 120 -6.40 5.69 -15.45
C GLY A 120 -5.26 5.01 -16.21
N ASN A 121 -4.02 5.26 -15.77
CA ASN A 121 -2.82 4.69 -16.38
C ASN A 121 -2.77 3.15 -16.23
N LEU A 122 -2.90 2.45 -17.36
CA LEU A 122 -2.89 0.99 -17.40
C LEU A 122 -1.48 0.38 -17.32
N ASP A 123 -0.44 1.17 -17.58
CA ASP A 123 0.96 0.73 -17.54
C ASP A 123 1.60 0.90 -16.15
N ALA A 124 0.86 1.49 -15.21
CA ALA A 124 1.35 1.62 -13.84
C ALA A 124 1.65 0.26 -13.23
N LEU A 125 2.90 0.07 -12.81
CA LEU A 125 3.35 -1.14 -12.13
C LEU A 125 2.98 -1.08 -10.65
N ARG A 126 2.51 -2.20 -10.12
CA ARG A 126 2.20 -2.36 -8.70
C ARG A 126 2.69 -3.73 -8.22
N ASP A 127 3.23 -3.75 -7.02
CA ASP A 127 3.43 -4.98 -6.27
C ASP A 127 2.17 -5.19 -5.42
N TRP A 128 1.46 -6.28 -5.67
CA TRP A 128 0.26 -6.67 -4.94
C TRP A 128 0.47 -7.99 -4.22
N GLY A 129 0.29 -7.99 -2.90
CA GLY A 129 0.27 -9.20 -2.09
C GLY A 129 -1.10 -9.41 -1.44
N HIS A 130 -1.26 -10.52 -0.74
CA HIS A 130 -2.49 -10.82 -0.01
C HIS A 130 -2.41 -10.24 1.41
N ALA A 131 -3.48 -9.60 1.89
CA ALA A 131 -3.51 -8.91 3.18
C ALA A 131 -3.19 -9.82 4.38
N LYS A 132 -3.46 -11.13 4.30
CA LYS A 132 -3.12 -12.09 5.36
C LYS A 132 -1.61 -12.17 5.59
N ASP A 133 -0.82 -12.23 4.50
CA ASP A 133 0.64 -12.31 4.58
C ASP A 133 1.22 -11.05 5.21
N TYR A 134 0.64 -9.89 4.86
CA TYR A 134 1.04 -8.61 5.44
C TYR A 134 0.72 -8.51 6.93
N VAL A 135 -0.45 -9.00 7.36
CA VAL A 135 -0.83 -9.04 8.79
C VAL A 135 0.09 -9.99 9.56
N GLU A 136 0.44 -11.15 8.99
CA GLU A 136 1.41 -12.05 9.57
C GLU A 136 2.79 -11.40 9.70
N ALA A 137 3.25 -10.69 8.67
CA ALA A 137 4.49 -9.93 8.71
C ALA A 137 4.47 -8.84 9.81
N MET A 138 3.37 -8.10 9.96
CA MET A 138 3.20 -7.11 11.04
C MET A 138 3.37 -7.75 12.42
N TRP A 139 2.78 -8.93 12.62
CA TRP A 139 2.93 -9.67 13.88
C TRP A 139 4.36 -10.15 14.11
N LEU A 140 5.00 -10.72 13.06
CA LEU A 140 6.39 -11.21 13.13
C LEU A 140 7.39 -10.09 13.42
N ILE A 141 7.21 -8.90 12.86
CA ILE A 141 8.02 -7.70 13.15
C ILE A 141 8.00 -7.40 14.64
N LEU A 142 6.84 -7.49 15.27
CA LEU A 142 6.70 -7.24 16.70
C LEU A 142 7.24 -8.39 17.59
N GLN A 143 7.62 -9.53 17.02
CA GLN A 143 8.22 -10.65 17.76
C GLN A 143 9.76 -10.60 17.76
N GLN A 144 10.38 -9.74 16.96
CA GLN A 144 11.84 -9.63 16.89
C GLN A 144 12.43 -9.15 18.22
N GLU A 145 13.69 -9.47 18.46
CA GLU A 145 14.39 -9.05 19.69
C GLU A 145 14.66 -7.55 19.69
N GLN A 146 15.00 -7.00 18.52
CA GLN A 146 15.30 -5.59 18.33
C GLN A 146 14.26 -4.92 17.41
N PRO A 147 13.91 -3.65 17.67
CA PRO A 147 13.02 -2.91 16.81
C PRO A 147 13.75 -2.45 15.54
N GLU A 148 13.29 -2.89 14.39
CA GLU A 148 13.82 -2.53 13.07
C GLU A 148 12.68 -2.14 12.13
N ASP A 149 13.03 -1.54 10.98
CA ASP A 149 12.08 -1.21 9.93
C ASP A 149 12.20 -2.22 8.79
N PHE A 150 11.07 -2.59 8.19
CA PHE A 150 11.02 -3.66 7.18
C PHE A 150 10.20 -3.25 5.97
N VAL A 151 10.73 -3.51 4.78
CA VAL A 151 9.96 -3.51 3.54
C VAL A 151 9.14 -4.79 3.45
N ILE A 152 7.84 -4.66 3.19
CA ILE A 152 6.94 -5.80 2.99
C ILE A 152 6.33 -5.71 1.60
N ALA A 153 6.77 -6.62 0.73
CA ALA A 153 6.39 -6.70 -0.67
C ALA A 153 6.38 -8.15 -1.14
N SER A 154 5.71 -8.44 -2.25
CA SER A 154 5.78 -9.74 -2.90
C SER A 154 7.05 -9.93 -3.74
N GLY A 155 7.68 -8.83 -4.15
CA GLY A 155 8.82 -8.81 -5.07
C GLY A 155 8.43 -8.96 -6.54
N VAL A 156 7.13 -9.06 -6.84
CA VAL A 156 6.61 -9.18 -8.20
C VAL A 156 5.76 -7.97 -8.55
N THR A 157 6.15 -7.26 -9.62
CA THR A 157 5.36 -6.13 -10.12
C THR A 157 4.48 -6.56 -11.28
N THR A 158 3.23 -6.11 -11.26
CA THR A 158 2.23 -6.40 -12.28
C THR A 158 1.66 -5.08 -12.81
N PRO A 159 1.59 -4.85 -14.14
CA PRO A 159 0.91 -3.70 -14.68
C PRO A 159 -0.61 -3.79 -14.50
N VAL A 160 -1.27 -2.64 -14.33
CA VAL A 160 -2.73 -2.59 -14.15
C VAL A 160 -3.47 -3.30 -15.28
N ARG A 161 -3.00 -3.15 -16.53
CA ARG A 161 -3.61 -3.83 -17.69
C ARG A 161 -3.61 -5.36 -17.55
N GLU A 162 -2.56 -5.93 -16.97
CA GLU A 162 -2.49 -7.37 -16.78
C GLU A 162 -3.46 -7.83 -15.68
N PHE A 163 -3.60 -7.06 -14.61
CA PHE A 163 -4.60 -7.34 -13.60
C PHE A 163 -6.03 -7.30 -14.18
N ILE A 164 -6.32 -6.39 -15.11
CA ILE A 164 -7.61 -6.36 -15.83
C ILE A 164 -7.79 -7.64 -16.65
N ARG A 165 -6.78 -8.08 -17.42
CA ARG A 165 -6.85 -9.34 -18.17
C ARG A 165 -7.14 -10.53 -17.28
N MET A 166 -6.41 -10.65 -16.17
CA MET A 166 -6.60 -11.71 -15.19
C MET A 166 -8.02 -11.70 -14.62
N ALA A 167 -8.53 -10.53 -14.24
CA ALA A 167 -9.87 -10.40 -13.68
C ALA A 167 -10.98 -10.81 -14.67
N PHE A 168 -10.85 -10.51 -15.96
CA PHE A 168 -11.78 -10.96 -16.98
C PHE A 168 -11.63 -12.46 -17.28
N ALA A 169 -10.38 -12.96 -17.29
CA ALA A 169 -10.09 -14.37 -17.53
C ALA A 169 -10.71 -15.30 -16.48
N GLU A 170 -10.84 -14.87 -15.21
CA GLU A 170 -11.55 -15.61 -14.15
C GLU A 170 -13.03 -15.88 -14.50
N LEU A 171 -13.60 -15.09 -15.41
CA LEU A 171 -14.98 -15.26 -15.91
C LEU A 171 -15.03 -15.89 -17.31
N GLY A 172 -13.90 -16.38 -17.81
CA GLY A 172 -13.79 -16.93 -19.16
C GLY A 172 -13.87 -15.89 -20.28
N ILE A 173 -13.65 -14.61 -19.96
CA ILE A 173 -13.73 -13.50 -20.92
C ILE A 173 -12.33 -13.06 -21.31
N THR A 174 -12.08 -12.99 -22.61
CA THR A 174 -10.83 -12.48 -23.19
C THR A 174 -11.00 -11.02 -23.61
N VAL A 175 -10.04 -10.18 -23.24
CA VAL A 175 -10.02 -8.76 -23.63
C VAL A 175 -8.76 -8.43 -24.42
N ALA A 176 -8.91 -7.58 -25.46
CA ALA A 176 -7.81 -7.01 -26.22
C ALA A 176 -7.78 -5.49 -26.05
N PHE A 177 -6.59 -4.94 -25.92
CA PHE A 177 -6.35 -3.49 -25.79
C PHE A 177 -5.96 -2.93 -27.15
N SER A 178 -6.45 -1.74 -27.47
CA SER A 178 -6.12 -0.99 -28.69
C SER A 178 -6.06 0.52 -28.40
N GLY A 179 -5.27 1.24 -29.20
CA GLY A 179 -5.02 2.66 -28.97
C GLY A 179 -3.89 2.90 -27.95
N THR A 180 -3.69 4.16 -27.58
CA THR A 180 -2.65 4.60 -26.66
C THR A 180 -3.13 5.76 -25.78
N GLY A 181 -2.56 5.88 -24.57
CA GLY A 181 -2.83 6.98 -23.65
C GLY A 181 -4.31 7.10 -23.28
N VAL A 182 -4.85 8.30 -23.34
CA VAL A 182 -6.27 8.57 -23.00
C VAL A 182 -7.27 8.01 -24.01
N GLY A 183 -6.80 7.65 -25.20
CA GLY A 183 -7.62 7.01 -26.25
C GLY A 183 -7.55 5.50 -26.25
N GLU A 184 -6.84 4.89 -25.29
CA GLU A 184 -6.76 3.45 -25.19
C GLU A 184 -8.07 2.85 -24.69
N VAL A 185 -8.53 1.81 -25.38
CA VAL A 185 -9.73 1.06 -25.04
C VAL A 185 -9.47 -0.43 -25.01
N ALA A 186 -10.20 -1.15 -24.16
CA ALA A 186 -10.23 -2.59 -24.16
C ALA A 186 -11.60 -3.09 -24.65
N HIS A 187 -11.58 -4.12 -25.49
CA HIS A 187 -12.78 -4.75 -26.02
C HIS A 187 -12.79 -6.24 -25.66
N VAL A 188 -13.97 -6.76 -25.34
CA VAL A 188 -14.18 -8.22 -25.24
C VAL A 188 -14.03 -8.81 -26.64
N VAL A 189 -13.21 -9.86 -26.76
CA VAL A 189 -12.97 -10.57 -28.04
C VAL A 189 -13.49 -12.01 -28.02
N SER A 190 -13.70 -12.61 -26.84
CA SER A 190 -14.34 -13.91 -26.66
C SER A 190 -14.77 -14.12 -25.21
#